data_c417bb465ea984577e5795948b60442d
#
_entry.id   c417bb465ea984577e5795948b60442d
#
_cell.length_a   1.000
_cell.length_b   1.000
_cell.length_c   1.000
_cell.angle_alpha   90.00
_cell.angle_beta   90.00
_cell.angle_gamma   90.00
#
_symmetry.space_group_name_H-M   'P 1'
#
loop_
_entity.id
_entity.type
_entity.pdbx_description
1 polymer ?
#
loop_
_entity_poly.entity_id
_entity_poly.type
_entity_poly.pdbx_seq_one_letter_code
_entity_poly.pdbx_strand_id
1 'polypeptide(L)'
;DNIWMGKEKAGPILKKERYAEIESMAMKFGFEIDPRKKVYNMSVSEKQTLEIIKVLYYGAKIIILDEPTAVLTVQEVEKLFSVLRRMKEEGHSIIIITHKLNEVMEISDRVAILRKGEYITTVDTAETDEQSLTEWMVGRKVDLNIDRPTVEKTRPLLELRDVSVRNDEGAEAIKNVSFYIRGG
;
A
#
# COMPACT_ATOMS: atom_id res chain seq x y z
N ASP A 1 -21.95 -6.33 -3.01
CA ASP A 1 -21.99 -7.77 -3.34
C ASP A 1 -20.63 -8.47 -3.22
N ASN A 2 -19.51 -7.82 -3.58
CA ASN A 2 -18.16 -8.44 -3.58
C ASN A 2 -17.73 -9.05 -2.23
N ILE A 3 -18.06 -8.42 -1.11
CA ILE A 3 -17.70 -8.92 0.23
C ILE A 3 -18.46 -10.21 0.59
N TRP A 4 -19.64 -10.41 -0.01
CA TRP A 4 -20.55 -11.52 0.31
C TRP A 4 -20.48 -12.69 -0.67
N MET A 5 -19.83 -12.50 -1.82
CA MET A 5 -19.68 -13.58 -2.81
C MET A 5 -18.90 -14.75 -2.20
N GLY A 6 -19.55 -15.93 -2.13
CA GLY A 6 -18.95 -17.15 -1.57
C GLY A 6 -19.55 -17.63 -0.25
N LYS A 7 -20.42 -16.89 0.42
CA LYS A 7 -21.22 -17.42 1.51
C LYS A 7 -22.48 -18.13 0.98
N GLU A 8 -22.65 -19.40 1.32
CA GLU A 8 -23.68 -20.32 0.81
C GLU A 8 -25.15 -19.87 1.00
N LYS A 9 -25.41 -18.77 1.69
CA LYS A 9 -26.76 -18.26 1.97
C LYS A 9 -26.95 -16.79 1.61
N ALA A 10 -26.12 -16.23 0.76
CA ALA A 10 -26.32 -14.87 0.29
C ALA A 10 -27.49 -14.85 -0.71
N GLY A 11 -28.65 -14.41 -0.27
CA GLY A 11 -29.75 -14.07 -1.18
C GLY A 11 -29.33 -12.98 -2.15
N PRO A 12 -30.03 -12.81 -3.28
CA PRO A 12 -29.57 -11.98 -4.40
C PRO A 12 -29.48 -10.48 -4.13
N ILE A 13 -29.87 -9.99 -2.97
CA ILE A 13 -29.90 -8.56 -2.63
C ILE A 13 -29.35 -8.34 -1.23
N LEU A 14 -28.32 -7.49 -1.12
CA LEU A 14 -27.82 -7.01 0.15
C LEU A 14 -28.88 -6.13 0.85
N LYS A 15 -29.34 -6.55 2.02
CA LYS A 15 -30.22 -5.76 2.87
C LYS A 15 -29.43 -4.59 3.48
N LYS A 16 -30.12 -3.49 3.83
CA LYS A 16 -29.51 -2.31 4.50
C LYS A 16 -28.71 -2.67 5.75
N GLU A 17 -29.15 -3.67 6.51
CA GLU A 17 -28.46 -4.21 7.69
C GLU A 17 -27.05 -4.70 7.40
N ARG A 18 -26.80 -5.27 6.22
CA ARG A 18 -25.48 -5.75 5.81
C ARG A 18 -24.51 -4.62 5.44
N TYR A 19 -25.03 -3.51 4.94
CA TYR A 19 -24.19 -2.32 4.72
C TYR A 19 -23.69 -1.76 6.05
N ALA A 20 -24.57 -1.66 7.06
CA ALA A 20 -24.21 -1.20 8.40
C ALA A 20 -23.17 -2.13 9.08
N GLU A 21 -23.28 -3.44 8.88
CA GLU A 21 -22.31 -4.41 9.39
C GLU A 21 -20.92 -4.21 8.76
N ILE A 22 -20.86 -4.01 7.45
CA ILE A 22 -19.59 -3.75 6.73
C ILE A 22 -19.01 -2.41 7.15
N GLU A 23 -19.83 -1.35 7.25
CA GLU A 23 -19.40 -0.02 7.70
C GLU A 23 -18.83 -0.09 9.13
N SER A 24 -19.52 -0.79 10.04
CA SER A 24 -19.06 -0.98 11.42
C SER A 24 -17.72 -1.72 11.50
N MET A 25 -17.56 -2.78 10.72
CA MET A 25 -16.30 -3.51 10.64
C MET A 25 -15.18 -2.65 10.05
N ALA A 26 -15.45 -1.94 8.96
CA ALA A 26 -14.49 -1.04 8.35
C ALA A 26 -14.02 0.03 9.33
N MET A 27 -14.95 0.67 10.05
CA MET A 27 -14.65 1.68 11.07
C MET A 27 -13.83 1.12 12.23
N LYS A 28 -14.09 -0.13 12.64
CA LYS A 28 -13.32 -0.80 13.71
C LYS A 28 -11.83 -0.82 13.40
N PHE A 29 -11.46 -1.05 12.15
CA PHE A 29 -10.07 -1.06 11.70
C PHE A 29 -9.57 0.28 11.15
N GLY A 30 -10.43 1.31 11.10
CA GLY A 30 -10.07 2.65 10.60
C GLY A 30 -10.14 2.82 9.10
N PHE A 31 -10.86 1.92 8.42
CA PHE A 31 -11.14 2.09 6.99
C PHE A 31 -12.34 3.01 6.76
N GLU A 32 -12.21 3.87 5.77
CA GLU A 32 -13.31 4.66 5.23
C GLU A 32 -13.76 4.02 3.91
N ILE A 33 -14.93 3.40 3.91
CA ILE A 33 -15.51 2.77 2.71
C ILE A 33 -17.00 3.07 2.62
N ASP A 34 -17.48 3.39 1.42
CA ASP A 34 -18.90 3.37 1.11
C ASP A 34 -19.27 1.99 0.50
N PRO A 35 -19.99 1.13 1.25
CA PRO A 35 -20.32 -0.21 0.76
C PRO A 35 -21.31 -0.20 -0.42
N ARG A 36 -21.91 0.96 -0.75
CA ARG A 36 -22.81 1.15 -1.89
C ARG A 36 -22.07 1.52 -3.17
N LYS A 37 -20.81 2.01 -3.04
CA LYS A 37 -19.99 2.39 -4.17
C LYS A 37 -19.72 1.18 -5.07
N LYS A 38 -19.89 1.35 -6.35
CA LYS A 38 -19.61 0.28 -7.32
C LYS A 38 -18.11 0.12 -7.52
N VAL A 39 -17.62 -1.12 -7.58
CA VAL A 39 -16.17 -1.41 -7.63
C VAL A 39 -15.47 -0.78 -8.84
N TYR A 40 -16.14 -0.65 -9.97
CA TYR A 40 -15.57 0.01 -11.14
C TYR A 40 -15.36 1.52 -10.97
N ASN A 41 -16.05 2.15 -10.00
CA ASN A 41 -15.87 3.57 -9.64
C ASN A 41 -14.87 3.76 -8.48
N MET A 42 -14.29 2.68 -7.96
CA MET A 42 -13.31 2.73 -6.86
C MET A 42 -11.92 3.00 -7.41
N SER A 43 -11.15 3.82 -6.68
CA SER A 43 -9.71 3.95 -6.89
C SER A 43 -8.97 2.63 -6.59
N VAL A 44 -7.71 2.55 -6.94
CA VAL A 44 -6.89 1.35 -6.65
C VAL A 44 -6.78 1.13 -5.13
N SER A 45 -6.56 2.20 -4.38
CA SER A 45 -6.52 2.17 -2.91
C SER A 45 -7.85 1.68 -2.30
N GLU A 46 -9.00 2.18 -2.78
CA GLU A 46 -10.31 1.71 -2.32
C GLU A 46 -10.56 0.23 -2.64
N LYS A 47 -10.11 -0.24 -3.80
CA LYS A 47 -10.21 -1.67 -4.17
C LYS A 47 -9.36 -2.54 -3.25
N GLN A 48 -8.15 -2.10 -2.92
CA GLN A 48 -7.29 -2.78 -1.96
C GLN A 48 -7.92 -2.84 -0.57
N THR A 49 -8.45 -1.72 -0.09
CA THR A 49 -9.22 -1.64 1.17
C THR A 49 -10.39 -2.63 1.16
N LEU A 50 -11.12 -2.71 0.06
CA LEU A 50 -12.24 -3.65 -0.10
C LEU A 50 -11.79 -5.11 0.05
N GLU A 51 -10.66 -5.51 -0.56
CA GLU A 51 -10.15 -6.88 -0.45
C GLU A 51 -9.67 -7.20 0.98
N ILE A 52 -9.06 -6.25 1.69
CA ILE A 52 -8.68 -6.44 3.10
C ILE A 52 -9.94 -6.61 3.97
N ILE A 53 -10.96 -5.75 3.82
CA ILE A 53 -12.22 -5.85 4.56
C ILE A 53 -12.89 -7.20 4.28
N LYS A 54 -12.88 -7.66 3.05
CA LYS A 54 -13.44 -8.95 2.65
C LYS A 54 -12.77 -10.12 3.40
N VAL A 55 -11.43 -10.14 3.46
CA VAL A 55 -10.66 -11.17 4.17
C VAL A 55 -10.95 -11.12 5.67
N LEU A 56 -11.04 -9.94 6.26
CA LEU A 56 -11.42 -9.74 7.66
C LEU A 56 -12.85 -10.20 7.95
N TYR A 57 -13.78 -9.92 7.05
CA TYR A 57 -15.17 -10.32 7.16
C TYR A 57 -15.34 -11.85 7.21
N TYR A 58 -14.44 -12.59 6.53
CA TYR A 58 -14.36 -14.04 6.61
C TYR A 58 -13.65 -14.57 7.87
N GLY A 59 -13.18 -13.68 8.74
CA GLY A 59 -12.55 -14.04 10.02
C GLY A 59 -11.12 -14.55 9.88
N ALA A 60 -10.42 -14.16 8.82
CA ALA A 60 -9.02 -14.52 8.65
C ALA A 60 -8.18 -14.01 9.82
N LYS A 61 -7.33 -14.89 10.36
CA LYS A 61 -6.37 -14.58 11.43
C LYS A 61 -4.98 -14.28 10.90
N ILE A 62 -4.68 -14.78 9.70
CA ILE A 62 -3.42 -14.57 9.01
C ILE A 62 -3.74 -13.90 7.67
N ILE A 63 -3.08 -12.79 7.40
CA ILE A 63 -3.28 -11.99 6.19
C ILE A 63 -1.93 -11.85 5.50
N ILE A 64 -1.92 -12.15 4.21
CA ILE A 64 -0.72 -12.04 3.37
C ILE A 64 -0.97 -10.95 2.34
N LEU A 65 -0.10 -9.95 2.32
CA LEU A 65 -0.13 -8.82 1.40
C LEU A 65 1.11 -8.84 0.51
N ASP A 66 0.90 -8.93 -0.79
CA ASP A 66 1.96 -8.91 -1.79
C ASP A 66 2.05 -7.53 -2.42
N GLU A 67 3.20 -6.85 -2.24
CA GLU A 67 3.50 -5.48 -2.71
C GLU A 67 2.35 -4.48 -2.45
N PRO A 68 1.80 -4.39 -1.23
CA PRO A 68 0.56 -3.67 -0.98
C PRO A 68 0.68 -2.15 -1.17
N THR A 69 1.88 -1.62 -1.26
CA THR A 69 2.16 -0.18 -1.37
C THR A 69 2.62 0.26 -2.76
N ALA A 70 2.68 -0.66 -3.74
CA ALA A 70 3.29 -0.40 -5.04
C ALA A 70 2.64 0.76 -5.82
N VAL A 71 1.34 0.99 -5.61
CA VAL A 71 0.55 1.99 -6.35
C VAL A 71 -0.08 3.05 -5.44
N LEU A 72 0.31 3.07 -4.16
CA LEU A 72 -0.23 4.00 -3.17
C LEU A 72 0.61 5.27 -3.08
N THR A 73 -0.04 6.39 -2.80
CA THR A 73 0.62 7.62 -2.38
C THR A 73 1.18 7.47 -0.96
N VAL A 74 2.10 8.35 -0.56
CA VAL A 74 2.68 8.34 0.81
C VAL A 74 1.59 8.38 1.87
N GLN A 75 0.58 9.25 1.71
CA GLN A 75 -0.53 9.38 2.66
C GLN A 75 -1.39 8.11 2.74
N GLU A 76 -1.57 7.40 1.61
CA GLU A 76 -2.29 6.13 1.59
C GLU A 76 -1.49 5.00 2.24
N VAL A 77 -0.16 5.00 2.10
CA VAL A 77 0.74 4.06 2.81
C VAL A 77 0.63 4.25 4.31
N GLU A 78 0.70 5.48 4.81
CA GLU A 78 0.54 5.79 6.24
C GLU A 78 -0.81 5.30 6.79
N LYS A 79 -1.90 5.51 6.04
CA LYS A 79 -3.23 4.99 6.38
C LYS A 79 -3.24 3.46 6.43
N LEU A 80 -2.69 2.80 5.42
CA LEU A 80 -2.58 1.34 5.39
C LEU A 80 -1.81 0.83 6.62
N PHE A 81 -0.66 1.39 6.93
CA PHE A 81 0.16 0.98 8.07
C PHE A 81 -0.56 1.18 9.41
N SER A 82 -1.30 2.28 9.56
CA SER A 82 -2.11 2.50 10.76
C SER A 82 -3.17 1.41 10.96
N VAL A 83 -3.78 0.97 9.86
CA VAL A 83 -4.74 -0.13 9.87
C VAL A 83 -4.07 -1.46 10.20
N LEU A 84 -2.92 -1.76 9.60
CA LEU A 84 -2.18 -3.00 9.86
C LEU A 84 -1.73 -3.09 11.33
N ARG A 85 -1.26 -1.97 11.93
CA ARG A 85 -0.94 -1.91 13.37
C ARG A 85 -2.16 -2.24 14.22
N ARG A 86 -3.32 -1.65 13.92
CA ARG A 86 -4.57 -1.94 14.64
C ARG A 86 -5.01 -3.39 14.50
N MET A 87 -4.88 -3.97 13.30
CA MET A 87 -5.15 -5.39 13.08
C MET A 87 -4.24 -6.29 13.92
N LYS A 88 -2.96 -5.95 14.03
CA LYS A 88 -2.00 -6.63 14.90
C LYS A 88 -2.43 -6.57 16.36
N GLU A 89 -2.83 -5.39 16.87
CA GLU A 89 -3.36 -5.21 18.23
C GLU A 89 -4.62 -6.06 18.50
N GLU A 90 -5.45 -6.29 17.47
CA GLU A 90 -6.61 -7.18 17.52
C GLU A 90 -6.26 -8.68 17.38
N GLY A 91 -4.96 -9.02 17.34
CA GLY A 91 -4.46 -10.39 17.35
C GLY A 91 -4.41 -11.05 15.96
N HIS A 92 -4.37 -10.27 14.88
CA HIS A 92 -4.10 -10.78 13.54
C HIS A 92 -2.60 -10.88 13.29
N SER A 93 -2.19 -11.92 12.55
CA SER A 93 -0.83 -12.05 12.02
C SER A 93 -0.79 -11.53 10.59
N ILE A 94 0.20 -10.67 10.27
CA ILE A 94 0.30 -10.03 8.97
C ILE A 94 1.65 -10.38 8.36
N ILE A 95 1.62 -10.85 7.11
CA ILE A 95 2.82 -11.10 6.30
C ILE A 95 2.78 -10.12 5.14
N ILE A 96 3.82 -9.31 5.02
CA ILE A 96 3.99 -8.35 3.92
C ILE A 96 5.16 -8.83 3.06
N ILE A 97 4.93 -8.95 1.76
CA ILE A 97 5.97 -9.20 0.77
C ILE A 97 6.26 -7.86 0.11
N THR A 98 7.49 -7.36 0.24
CA THR A 98 7.92 -6.09 -0.33
C THR A 98 9.44 -6.05 -0.53
N HIS A 99 9.89 -5.18 -1.40
CA HIS A 99 11.31 -4.87 -1.59
C HIS A 99 11.67 -3.47 -1.07
N LYS A 100 10.72 -2.75 -0.47
CA LYS A 100 10.91 -1.40 0.05
C LYS A 100 11.38 -1.44 1.50
N LEU A 101 12.68 -1.33 1.72
CA LEU A 101 13.29 -1.52 3.04
C LEU A 101 12.83 -0.50 4.08
N ASN A 102 12.59 0.75 3.70
CA ASN A 102 12.03 1.77 4.58
C ASN A 102 10.67 1.34 5.16
N GLU A 103 9.81 0.71 4.34
CA GLU A 103 8.52 0.20 4.79
C GLU A 103 8.69 -0.99 5.74
N VAL A 104 9.65 -1.89 5.43
CA VAL A 104 10.01 -3.01 6.30
C VAL A 104 10.43 -2.51 7.67
N MET A 105 11.36 -1.55 7.73
CA MET A 105 11.86 -0.98 9.00
C MET A 105 10.75 -0.28 9.80
N GLU A 106 9.74 0.27 9.14
CA GLU A 106 8.66 1.01 9.78
C GLU A 106 7.60 0.10 10.41
N ILE A 107 7.21 -1.00 9.73
CA ILE A 107 5.99 -1.74 10.10
C ILE A 107 6.25 -3.14 10.66
N SER A 108 7.38 -3.77 10.33
CA SER A 108 7.59 -5.17 10.67
C SER A 108 8.25 -5.38 12.04
N ASP A 109 7.94 -6.49 12.69
CA ASP A 109 8.65 -6.97 13.87
C ASP A 109 9.85 -7.84 13.49
N ARG A 110 9.68 -8.64 12.42
CA ARG A 110 10.66 -9.60 11.93
C ARG A 110 10.72 -9.58 10.42
N VAL A 111 11.90 -9.80 9.88
CA VAL A 111 12.15 -9.81 8.42
C VAL A 111 12.74 -11.15 8.02
N ALA A 112 12.05 -11.84 7.11
CA ALA A 112 12.60 -13.02 6.44
C ALA A 112 13.11 -12.62 5.05
N ILE A 113 14.34 -12.98 4.74
CA ILE A 113 14.98 -12.63 3.48
C ILE A 113 15.03 -13.86 2.57
N LEU A 114 14.46 -13.67 1.36
CA LEU A 114 14.54 -14.62 0.29
C LEU A 114 15.35 -14.02 -0.87
N ARG A 115 16.24 -14.82 -1.45
CA ARG A 115 17.04 -14.42 -2.60
C ARG A 115 17.12 -15.56 -3.60
N LYS A 116 16.72 -15.30 -4.85
CA LYS A 116 16.72 -16.30 -5.94
C LYS A 116 15.95 -17.58 -5.58
N GLY A 117 14.87 -17.46 -4.82
CA GLY A 117 14.07 -18.60 -4.39
C GLY A 117 14.59 -19.36 -3.16
N GLU A 118 15.72 -18.93 -2.59
CA GLU A 118 16.31 -19.53 -1.39
C GLU A 118 16.06 -18.66 -0.16
N TYR A 119 15.77 -19.33 0.96
CA TYR A 119 15.71 -18.68 2.28
C TYR A 119 17.13 -18.36 2.76
N ILE A 120 17.40 -17.13 3.12
CA ILE A 120 18.70 -16.66 3.59
C ILE A 120 18.74 -16.61 5.12
N THR A 121 17.84 -15.81 5.71
CA THR A 121 17.78 -15.64 7.17
C THR A 121 16.46 -15.02 7.60
N THR A 122 16.20 -15.03 8.90
CA THR A 122 15.15 -14.24 9.55
C THR A 122 15.76 -13.51 10.74
N VAL A 123 15.50 -12.22 10.84
CA VAL A 123 16.02 -11.33 11.88
C VAL A 123 14.90 -10.49 12.48
N ASP A 124 15.08 -10.06 13.72
CA ASP A 124 14.21 -9.05 14.32
C ASP A 124 14.54 -7.68 13.74
N THR A 125 13.51 -6.92 13.36
CA THR A 125 13.70 -5.62 12.71
C THR A 125 14.45 -4.64 13.61
N ALA A 126 14.25 -4.72 14.93
CA ALA A 126 14.95 -3.88 15.89
C ALA A 126 16.46 -4.18 16.01
N GLU A 127 16.93 -5.33 15.50
CA GLU A 127 18.33 -5.77 15.58
C GLU A 127 19.07 -5.64 14.23
N THR A 128 18.45 -5.00 13.23
CA THR A 128 19.02 -4.86 11.89
C THR A 128 18.83 -3.46 11.34
N ASP A 129 19.41 -3.18 10.18
CA ASP A 129 19.30 -1.93 9.44
C ASP A 129 19.11 -2.16 7.94
N GLU A 130 18.75 -1.11 7.21
CA GLU A 130 18.54 -1.17 5.77
C GLU A 130 19.76 -1.64 5.00
N GLN A 131 20.96 -1.32 5.47
CA GLN A 131 22.20 -1.74 4.82
C GLN A 131 22.39 -3.25 4.92
N SER A 132 22.25 -3.82 6.10
CA SER A 132 22.35 -5.25 6.35
C SER A 132 21.29 -6.03 5.55
N LEU A 133 20.05 -5.55 5.54
CA LEU A 133 18.97 -6.13 4.75
C LEU A 133 19.32 -6.11 3.25
N THR A 134 19.82 -4.99 2.74
CA THR A 134 20.27 -4.85 1.34
C THR A 134 21.38 -5.85 1.00
N GLU A 135 22.39 -5.97 1.86
CA GLU A 135 23.51 -6.89 1.64
C GLU A 135 23.03 -8.35 1.58
N TRP A 136 22.14 -8.77 2.44
CA TRP A 136 21.56 -10.12 2.39
C TRP A 136 20.70 -10.35 1.15
N MET A 137 19.90 -9.36 0.74
CA MET A 137 19.08 -9.44 -0.47
C MET A 137 19.92 -9.51 -1.73
N VAL A 138 20.98 -8.70 -1.83
CA VAL A 138 21.89 -8.65 -3.01
C VAL A 138 22.93 -9.76 -2.96
N GLY A 139 23.36 -10.17 -1.77
CA GLY A 139 24.40 -11.21 -1.55
C GLY A 139 25.82 -10.70 -1.66
N ARG A 140 26.03 -9.39 -1.60
CA ARG A 140 27.34 -8.74 -1.56
C ARG A 140 27.24 -7.43 -0.80
N LYS A 141 28.36 -6.92 -0.31
CA LYS A 141 28.43 -5.57 0.26
C LYS A 141 27.97 -4.53 -0.77
N VAL A 142 27.11 -3.63 -0.35
CA VAL A 142 26.58 -2.53 -1.18
C VAL A 142 26.86 -1.23 -0.44
N ASP A 143 27.49 -0.28 -1.12
CA ASP A 143 27.64 1.07 -0.62
C ASP A 143 26.36 1.85 -1.01
N LEU A 144 25.56 2.21 -0.03
CA LEU A 144 24.35 3.01 -0.22
C LEU A 144 24.66 4.53 -0.28
N ASN A 145 25.89 4.95 0.05
CA ASN A 145 26.30 6.33 -0.05
C ASN A 145 26.64 6.66 -1.51
N ILE A 146 25.68 7.26 -2.20
CA ILE A 146 25.93 7.82 -3.53
C ILE A 146 26.45 9.24 -3.36
N ASP A 147 27.74 9.43 -3.61
CA ASP A 147 28.35 10.76 -3.66
C ASP A 147 27.79 11.49 -4.89
N ARG A 148 26.81 12.37 -4.65
CA ARG A 148 26.21 13.17 -5.72
C ARG A 148 26.94 14.50 -5.79
N PRO A 149 27.56 14.85 -6.93
CA PRO A 149 28.16 16.17 -7.07
C PRO A 149 27.08 17.25 -6.88
N THR A 150 27.39 18.27 -6.10
CA THR A 150 26.54 19.44 -5.92
C THR A 150 26.41 20.16 -7.26
N VAL A 151 25.22 20.18 -7.82
CA VAL A 151 24.97 20.86 -9.09
C VAL A 151 24.68 22.33 -8.83
N GLU A 152 25.63 23.19 -9.23
CA GLU A 152 25.41 24.65 -9.21
C GLU A 152 24.35 25.03 -10.25
N LYS A 153 23.58 26.08 -9.93
CA LYS A 153 22.47 26.70 -10.67
C LYS A 153 22.23 26.19 -12.11
N THR A 154 21.26 25.29 -12.27
CA THR A 154 20.89 24.74 -13.56
C THR A 154 19.79 25.55 -14.23
N ARG A 155 19.81 25.60 -15.58
CA ARG A 155 18.73 26.19 -16.37
C ARG A 155 17.47 25.30 -16.35
N PRO A 156 16.27 25.88 -16.45
CA PRO A 156 15.06 25.09 -16.68
C PRO A 156 15.21 24.27 -17.98
N LEU A 157 14.95 22.96 -17.88
CA LEU A 157 14.94 22.03 -19.03
C LEU A 157 13.53 21.78 -19.55
N LEU A 158 12.54 21.81 -18.65
CA LEU A 158 11.14 21.65 -18.97
C LEU A 158 10.33 22.64 -18.17
N GLU A 159 9.41 23.34 -18.83
CA GLU A 159 8.44 24.22 -18.19
C GLU A 159 7.04 23.86 -18.69
N LEU A 160 6.15 23.58 -17.76
CA LEU A 160 4.73 23.42 -18.02
C LEU A 160 4.00 24.67 -17.50
N ARG A 161 3.12 25.23 -18.31
CA ARG A 161 2.32 26.40 -17.95
C ARG A 161 0.86 26.09 -18.18
N ASP A 162 0.07 26.19 -17.11
CA ASP A 162 -1.40 26.09 -17.14
C ASP A 162 -1.92 24.85 -17.88
N VAL A 163 -1.28 23.69 -17.59
CA VAL A 163 -1.59 22.43 -18.27
C VAL A 163 -2.78 21.75 -17.60
N SER A 164 -3.80 21.45 -18.40
CA SER A 164 -4.93 20.63 -18.02
C SER A 164 -4.99 19.39 -18.92
N VAL A 165 -5.22 18.22 -18.33
CA VAL A 165 -5.29 16.94 -19.06
C VAL A 165 -6.57 16.21 -18.67
N ARG A 166 -7.23 15.59 -19.65
CA ARG A 166 -8.34 14.69 -19.44
C ARG A 166 -7.90 13.25 -19.67
N ASN A 167 -8.47 12.34 -18.91
CA ASN A 167 -8.30 10.90 -19.15
C ASN A 167 -9.16 10.43 -20.34
N ASP A 168 -9.02 9.16 -20.72
CA ASP A 168 -9.74 8.55 -21.84
C ASP A 168 -11.27 8.52 -21.63
N GLU A 169 -11.73 8.66 -20.38
CA GLU A 169 -13.14 8.74 -19.99
C GLU A 169 -13.68 10.18 -20.02
N GLY A 170 -12.83 11.18 -20.36
CA GLY A 170 -13.19 12.59 -20.45
C GLY A 170 -13.17 13.35 -19.13
N ALA A 171 -12.82 12.72 -18.03
CA ALA A 171 -12.67 13.38 -16.72
C ALA A 171 -11.36 14.17 -16.65
N GLU A 172 -11.38 15.37 -16.01
CA GLU A 172 -10.15 16.14 -15.76
C GLU A 172 -9.26 15.42 -14.76
N ALA A 173 -8.15 14.87 -15.25
CA ALA A 173 -7.13 14.18 -14.44
C ALA A 173 -6.13 15.19 -13.84
N ILE A 174 -5.83 16.27 -14.58
CA ILE A 174 -4.94 17.37 -14.16
C ILE A 174 -5.63 18.66 -14.53
N LYS A 175 -5.57 19.66 -13.66
CA LYS A 175 -6.19 20.95 -13.87
C LYS A 175 -5.23 22.09 -13.53
N ASN A 176 -4.93 22.94 -14.52
CA ASN A 176 -4.17 24.21 -14.38
C ASN A 176 -2.85 24.03 -13.62
N VAL A 177 -2.05 23.01 -13.97
CA VAL A 177 -0.77 22.72 -13.32
C VAL A 177 0.35 23.46 -14.02
N SER A 178 1.13 24.22 -13.25
CA SER A 178 2.32 24.92 -13.74
C SER A 178 3.52 24.55 -12.88
N PHE A 179 4.60 24.10 -13.50
CA PHE A 179 5.88 23.85 -12.82
C PHE A 179 7.02 23.83 -13.82
N TYR A 180 8.25 23.85 -13.31
CA TYR A 180 9.44 23.68 -14.13
C TYR A 180 10.39 22.64 -13.52
N ILE A 181 11.12 21.95 -14.38
CA ILE A 181 12.19 21.01 -14.01
C ILE A 181 13.53 21.60 -14.44
N ARG A 182 14.48 21.61 -13.53
CA ARG A 182 15.85 22.02 -13.78
C ARG A 182 16.75 20.78 -14.05
N GLY A 183 17.80 20.97 -14.81
CA GLY A 183 18.81 19.94 -15.02
C GLY A 183 19.72 19.78 -13.78
N GLY A 184 20.20 18.58 -13.50
CA GLY A 184 21.08 18.23 -12.40
C GLY A 184 20.51 17.26 -11.42
#